data_1bb2d2268c4939f0aac2539048298fa9
#
_entry.id   1bb2d2268c4939f0aac2539048298fa9
#
_cell.length_a   1.000
_cell.length_b   1.000
_cell.length_c   1.000
_cell.angle_alpha   90.00
_cell.angle_beta   90.00
_cell.angle_gamma   90.00
#
_symmetry.space_group_name_H-M   'P 1'
#
loop_
_entity.id
_entity.type
_entity.pdbx_description
1 polymer ?
#
loop_
_entity_poly.entity_id
_entity_poly.type
_entity_poly.pdbx_seq_one_letter_code
_entity_poly.pdbx_strand_id
1 'polypeptide(L)'
;MTTSRTDRSFVTRLRWKWIAGALGAVALAGVAAICLSSSLQWKIFEKAAQSMSARTNTAPLEDDALRVAVCGSSAPLPSESRAKACVAVFAGGKFYLVDAGPESVENLVLWGVPLSSVGGVLLTHFHSDHIGDLGELNLQTWAGGRQAPLAVYGGPGVERVVAGFNDAYRLDQGYRTDHHGEDVMPSKTWPMVAHPVELDGPPTPARNRTGLVFDDGALRITAIEVNHAPIAPAYAYRFDYKGRSAVITGDLKYHPPLAKAAKGADLLVSEAIATSMTRALGSAAREAGRNQTATIMHDIEDYHITPEEVATIANDANVKLLVYYHLLPAPDGFLMRRLFAQGVDEARRGDWTIADDGSLYTLPIGSKEILTGRVDG
;
A
#
# COMPACT_ATOMS: atom_id res chain seq x y z
N MET A 1 43.52 -39.79 -51.57
CA MET A 1 42.06 -39.77 -51.48
C MET A 1 41.68 -38.97 -50.25
N THR A 2 41.43 -37.67 -50.42
CA THR A 2 41.02 -36.74 -49.35
C THR A 2 39.55 -36.34 -49.59
N THR A 3 38.64 -36.97 -48.89
CA THR A 3 37.22 -36.67 -49.00
C THR A 3 36.88 -35.50 -48.09
N SER A 4 36.33 -34.43 -48.68
CA SER A 4 35.90 -33.18 -48.18
C SER A 4 34.84 -33.32 -47.05
N ARG A 5 35.19 -32.83 -45.86
CA ARG A 5 34.35 -32.77 -44.63
C ARG A 5 33.62 -31.43 -44.46
N THR A 6 33.63 -30.56 -45.49
CA THR A 6 33.21 -29.15 -45.37
C THR A 6 31.76 -28.85 -45.79
N ASP A 7 31.00 -29.82 -46.31
CA ASP A 7 29.72 -29.52 -47.00
C ASP A 7 28.46 -29.67 -46.11
N ARG A 8 28.52 -30.44 -45.02
CA ARG A 8 27.34 -30.67 -44.15
C ARG A 8 27.01 -29.52 -43.19
N SER A 9 28.01 -28.75 -42.76
CA SER A 9 27.80 -27.65 -41.80
C SER A 9 27.24 -26.40 -42.47
N PHE A 10 27.55 -26.16 -43.73
CA PHE A 10 27.05 -25.05 -44.52
C PHE A 10 25.57 -25.21 -44.86
N VAL A 11 25.17 -26.40 -45.29
CA VAL A 11 23.78 -26.75 -45.64
C VAL A 11 22.86 -26.68 -44.40
N THR A 12 23.34 -27.14 -43.23
CA THR A 12 22.56 -27.02 -41.97
C THR A 12 22.39 -25.58 -41.54
N ARG A 13 23.42 -24.76 -41.59
CA ARG A 13 23.30 -23.30 -41.23
C ARG A 13 22.40 -22.55 -42.20
N LEU A 14 22.39 -22.89 -43.49
CA LEU A 14 21.51 -22.27 -44.47
C LEU A 14 20.05 -22.66 -44.22
N ARG A 15 19.77 -23.93 -43.91
CA ARG A 15 18.42 -24.42 -43.57
C ARG A 15 17.86 -23.72 -42.31
N TRP A 16 18.67 -23.52 -41.28
CA TRP A 16 18.25 -22.79 -40.07
C TRP A 16 17.94 -21.32 -40.35
N LYS A 17 18.68 -20.65 -41.22
CA LYS A 17 18.37 -19.28 -41.65
C LYS A 17 17.04 -19.17 -42.40
N TRP A 18 16.75 -20.14 -43.28
CA TRP A 18 15.47 -20.19 -43.98
C TRP A 18 14.30 -20.50 -43.04
N ILE A 19 14.47 -21.40 -42.08
CA ILE A 19 13.46 -21.71 -41.05
C ILE A 19 13.22 -20.47 -40.16
N ALA A 20 14.27 -19.80 -39.69
CA ALA A 20 14.14 -18.59 -38.91
C ALA A 20 13.46 -17.43 -39.68
N GLY A 21 13.82 -17.28 -40.98
CA GLY A 21 13.18 -16.31 -41.88
C GLY A 21 11.69 -16.62 -42.11
N ALA A 22 11.35 -17.89 -42.32
CA ALA A 22 9.95 -18.32 -42.47
C ALA A 22 9.14 -18.11 -41.21
N LEU A 23 9.67 -18.40 -40.01
CA LEU A 23 9.04 -18.14 -38.72
C LEU A 23 8.85 -16.64 -38.49
N GLY A 24 9.85 -15.82 -38.86
CA GLY A 24 9.75 -14.37 -38.81
C GLY A 24 8.66 -13.82 -39.75
N ALA A 25 8.57 -14.32 -40.97
CA ALA A 25 7.53 -13.94 -41.92
C ALA A 25 6.13 -14.34 -41.46
N VAL A 26 5.97 -15.54 -40.88
CA VAL A 26 4.67 -15.99 -40.30
C VAL A 26 4.29 -15.11 -39.10
N ALA A 27 5.23 -14.77 -38.24
CA ALA A 27 4.96 -13.86 -37.11
C ALA A 27 4.55 -12.48 -37.58
N LEU A 28 5.24 -11.91 -38.59
CA LEU A 28 4.88 -10.61 -39.19
C LEU A 28 3.49 -10.64 -39.86
N ALA A 29 3.19 -11.72 -40.61
CA ALA A 29 1.88 -11.91 -41.22
C ALA A 29 0.77 -12.05 -40.16
N GLY A 30 1.06 -12.74 -39.03
CA GLY A 30 0.15 -12.84 -37.89
C GLY A 30 -0.13 -11.48 -37.25
N VAL A 31 0.92 -10.68 -37.00
CA VAL A 31 0.77 -9.30 -36.48
C VAL A 31 -0.01 -8.43 -37.46
N ALA A 32 0.30 -8.50 -38.75
CA ALA A 32 -0.43 -7.74 -39.78
C ALA A 32 -1.91 -8.15 -39.86
N ALA A 33 -2.23 -9.45 -39.75
CA ALA A 33 -3.61 -9.94 -39.69
C ALA A 33 -4.36 -9.40 -38.47
N ILE A 34 -3.69 -9.35 -37.29
CA ILE A 34 -4.27 -8.76 -36.08
C ILE A 34 -4.50 -7.26 -36.29
N CYS A 35 -3.54 -6.52 -36.84
CA CYS A 35 -3.65 -5.07 -37.04
C CYS A 35 -4.69 -4.68 -38.10
N LEU A 36 -4.96 -5.53 -39.10
CA LEU A 36 -5.83 -5.23 -40.25
C LEU A 36 -7.24 -5.81 -40.11
N SER A 37 -7.45 -6.77 -39.18
CA SER A 37 -8.75 -7.46 -39.00
C SER A 37 -9.45 -6.97 -37.72
N SER A 38 -10.45 -6.11 -37.89
CA SER A 38 -11.30 -5.65 -36.76
C SER A 38 -11.99 -6.81 -36.03
N SER A 39 -12.42 -7.85 -36.75
CA SER A 39 -13.05 -9.02 -36.13
C SER A 39 -12.08 -9.81 -35.24
N LEU A 40 -10.79 -9.89 -35.61
CA LEU A 40 -9.78 -10.53 -34.78
C LEU A 40 -9.41 -9.67 -33.56
N GLN A 41 -9.32 -8.35 -33.73
CA GLN A 41 -9.14 -7.42 -32.63
C GLN A 41 -10.26 -7.53 -31.60
N TRP A 42 -11.52 -7.60 -32.06
CA TRP A 42 -12.68 -7.79 -31.17
C TRP A 42 -12.62 -9.10 -30.41
N LYS A 43 -12.28 -10.22 -31.05
CA LYS A 43 -12.14 -11.51 -30.36
C LYS A 43 -11.03 -11.48 -29.30
N ILE A 44 -9.92 -10.81 -29.60
CA ILE A 44 -8.82 -10.64 -28.63
C ILE A 44 -9.31 -9.78 -27.45
N PHE A 45 -10.00 -8.69 -27.74
CA PHE A 45 -10.57 -7.81 -26.70
C PHE A 45 -11.60 -8.54 -25.84
N GLU A 46 -12.55 -9.27 -26.44
CA GLU A 46 -13.55 -10.07 -25.73
C GLU A 46 -12.90 -11.08 -24.78
N LYS A 47 -11.86 -11.78 -25.25
CA LYS A 47 -11.11 -12.72 -24.42
C LYS A 47 -10.36 -12.02 -23.29
N ALA A 48 -9.76 -10.88 -23.57
CA ALA A 48 -9.10 -10.06 -22.54
C ALA A 48 -10.12 -9.53 -21.53
N ALA A 49 -11.28 -9.02 -21.97
CA ALA A 49 -12.35 -8.54 -21.12
C ALA A 49 -12.92 -9.65 -20.22
N GLN A 50 -13.13 -10.86 -20.77
CA GLN A 50 -13.52 -12.04 -19.97
C GLN A 50 -12.48 -12.36 -18.89
N SER A 51 -11.18 -12.35 -19.26
CA SER A 51 -10.10 -12.58 -18.30
C SER A 51 -10.03 -11.50 -17.22
N MET A 52 -10.21 -10.23 -17.60
CA MET A 52 -10.24 -9.11 -16.64
C MET A 52 -11.44 -9.18 -15.70
N SER A 53 -12.64 -9.47 -16.24
CA SER A 53 -13.86 -9.59 -15.44
C SER A 53 -13.86 -10.80 -14.51
N ALA A 54 -13.08 -11.83 -14.83
CA ALA A 54 -12.91 -13.01 -13.98
C ALA A 54 -11.82 -12.83 -12.90
N ARG A 55 -11.07 -11.74 -12.94
CA ARG A 55 -10.03 -11.46 -11.95
C ARG A 55 -10.67 -10.96 -10.65
N THR A 56 -10.98 -11.89 -9.77
CA THR A 56 -11.33 -11.59 -8.38
C THR A 56 -10.33 -12.32 -7.51
N ASN A 57 -9.49 -11.57 -6.81
CA ASN A 57 -8.48 -12.12 -5.91
C ASN A 57 -9.05 -12.24 -4.51
N THR A 58 -9.67 -13.38 -4.20
CA THR A 58 -10.24 -13.67 -2.89
C THR A 58 -9.23 -14.28 -1.92
N ALA A 59 -8.07 -14.73 -2.39
CA ALA A 59 -7.07 -15.40 -1.57
C ALA A 59 -6.63 -14.59 -0.33
N PRO A 60 -6.46 -13.25 -0.40
CA PRO A 60 -6.14 -12.47 0.79
C PRO A 60 -7.24 -12.47 1.85
N LEU A 61 -8.50 -12.75 1.48
CA LEU A 61 -9.66 -12.76 2.37
C LEU A 61 -9.88 -14.11 3.09
N GLU A 62 -9.09 -15.15 2.77
CA GLU A 62 -9.19 -16.43 3.47
C GLU A 62 -8.91 -16.28 4.96
N ASP A 63 -9.69 -17.01 5.80
CA ASP A 63 -9.72 -16.86 7.26
C ASP A 63 -8.65 -17.71 8.00
N ASP A 64 -7.55 -18.02 7.33
CA ASP A 64 -6.47 -18.88 7.79
C ASP A 64 -5.22 -18.13 8.25
N ALA A 65 -5.17 -16.81 8.01
CA ALA A 65 -4.03 -15.95 8.32
C ALA A 65 -4.46 -14.51 8.60
N LEU A 66 -3.63 -13.77 9.32
CA LEU A 66 -3.58 -12.31 9.25
C LEU A 66 -2.68 -11.94 8.08
N ARG A 67 -3.17 -11.16 7.12
CA ARG A 67 -2.38 -10.71 5.98
C ARG A 67 -2.27 -9.19 5.95
N VAL A 68 -1.09 -8.71 5.59
CA VAL A 68 -0.81 -7.27 5.48
C VAL A 68 -0.20 -6.99 4.11
N ALA A 69 -0.85 -6.15 3.34
CA ALA A 69 -0.38 -5.73 2.03
C ALA A 69 -0.12 -4.23 1.98
N VAL A 70 0.99 -3.82 1.41
CA VAL A 70 1.30 -2.40 1.22
C VAL A 70 0.71 -1.95 -0.11
N CYS A 71 -0.36 -1.15 -0.07
CA CYS A 71 -1.04 -0.61 -1.25
C CYS A 71 -0.49 0.73 -1.72
N GLY A 72 0.31 1.39 -0.86
CA GLY A 72 1.05 2.59 -1.21
C GLY A 72 2.25 2.74 -0.29
N SER A 73 3.45 2.71 -0.85
CA SER A 73 4.70 2.66 -0.10
C SER A 73 5.48 3.98 -0.10
N SER A 74 5.02 5.00 -0.85
CA SER A 74 5.66 6.31 -0.98
C SER A 74 5.10 7.32 0.02
N ALA A 75 5.91 8.32 0.35
CA ALA A 75 5.59 9.54 1.08
C ALA A 75 5.13 10.67 0.11
N PRO A 76 4.87 11.93 0.55
CA PRO A 76 4.30 12.97 -0.31
C PRO A 76 5.18 13.36 -1.52
N LEU A 77 6.47 13.05 -1.50
CA LEU A 77 7.34 13.33 -2.65
C LEU A 77 6.90 12.54 -3.89
N PRO A 78 7.00 13.10 -5.11
CA PRO A 78 6.62 12.39 -6.33
C PRO A 78 7.39 11.08 -6.50
N SER A 79 6.70 10.04 -6.92
CA SER A 79 7.25 8.75 -7.34
C SER A 79 6.51 8.29 -8.59
N GLU A 80 7.23 7.72 -9.56
CA GLU A 80 6.63 7.19 -10.80
C GLU A 80 6.09 5.77 -10.63
N SER A 81 6.47 5.09 -9.54
CA SER A 81 6.24 3.66 -9.36
C SER A 81 5.54 3.29 -8.07
N ARG A 82 5.19 4.27 -7.22
CA ARG A 82 4.65 4.03 -5.88
C ARG A 82 3.53 4.99 -5.55
N ALA A 83 2.42 4.44 -5.13
CA ALA A 83 1.30 5.18 -4.54
C ALA A 83 1.66 5.73 -3.15
N LYS A 84 0.85 6.68 -2.66
CA LYS A 84 1.01 7.28 -1.33
C LYS A 84 0.48 6.36 -0.24
N ALA A 85 0.75 6.73 1.01
CA ALA A 85 0.54 5.92 2.22
C ALA A 85 -0.74 5.09 2.21
N CYS A 86 -0.62 3.77 2.19
CA CYS A 86 -1.73 2.84 2.28
C CYS A 86 -1.25 1.44 2.70
N VAL A 87 -1.89 0.87 3.72
CA VAL A 87 -1.67 -0.53 4.11
C VAL A 87 -3.02 -1.23 4.26
N ALA A 88 -3.24 -2.31 3.52
CA ALA A 88 -4.43 -3.15 3.63
C ALA A 88 -4.16 -4.32 4.59
N VAL A 89 -5.01 -4.49 5.59
CA VAL A 89 -4.95 -5.58 6.57
C VAL A 89 -6.17 -6.48 6.39
N PHE A 90 -5.93 -7.75 6.04
CA PHE A 90 -6.95 -8.74 5.77
C PHE A 90 -7.13 -9.67 6.97
N ALA A 91 -8.33 -9.77 7.48
CA ALA A 91 -8.71 -10.63 8.59
C ALA A 91 -10.23 -10.91 8.57
N GLY A 92 -10.63 -12.15 8.86
CA GLY A 92 -12.04 -12.52 9.02
C GLY A 92 -12.91 -12.30 7.78
N GLY A 93 -12.38 -12.51 6.58
CA GLY A 93 -13.11 -12.32 5.32
C GLY A 93 -13.32 -10.85 4.92
N LYS A 94 -12.68 -9.92 5.62
CA LYS A 94 -12.72 -8.48 5.35
C LYS A 94 -11.30 -7.93 5.22
N PHE A 95 -11.21 -6.72 4.67
CA PHE A 95 -9.99 -5.93 4.76
C PHE A 95 -10.26 -4.55 5.38
N TYR A 96 -9.27 -4.06 6.07
CA TYR A 96 -9.25 -2.73 6.68
C TYR A 96 -8.09 -1.95 6.08
N LEU A 97 -8.30 -0.68 5.74
CA LEU A 97 -7.21 0.16 5.26
C LEU A 97 -6.68 1.04 6.39
N VAL A 98 -5.37 1.06 6.54
CA VAL A 98 -4.67 2.11 7.28
C VAL A 98 -4.19 3.12 6.25
N ASP A 99 -4.84 4.28 6.27
CA ASP A 99 -4.74 5.37 5.32
C ASP A 99 -5.22 5.03 3.89
N ALA A 100 -5.51 6.05 3.11
CA ALA A 100 -5.93 6.00 1.71
C ALA A 100 -5.26 7.17 0.95
N GLY A 101 -3.96 7.07 0.76
CA GLY A 101 -3.18 8.06 0.02
C GLY A 101 -3.42 7.98 -1.49
N PRO A 102 -3.12 9.05 -2.23
CA PRO A 102 -3.31 9.11 -3.68
C PRO A 102 -2.70 7.92 -4.42
N GLU A 103 -3.42 7.43 -5.43
CA GLU A 103 -3.06 6.31 -6.31
C GLU A 103 -3.18 4.91 -5.65
N SER A 104 -3.39 4.82 -4.34
CA SER A 104 -3.40 3.55 -3.60
C SER A 104 -4.65 2.71 -3.87
N VAL A 105 -5.79 3.35 -4.11
CA VAL A 105 -7.05 2.66 -4.40
C VAL A 105 -7.02 2.00 -5.76
N GLU A 106 -6.37 2.61 -6.76
CA GLU A 106 -6.16 2.01 -8.07
C GLU A 106 -5.38 0.69 -7.98
N ASN A 107 -4.36 0.62 -7.12
CA ASN A 107 -3.63 -0.61 -6.85
C ASN A 107 -4.54 -1.73 -6.37
N LEU A 108 -5.44 -1.47 -5.43
CA LEU A 108 -6.40 -2.47 -4.91
C LEU A 108 -7.35 -2.98 -6.02
N VAL A 109 -7.82 -2.07 -6.90
CA VAL A 109 -8.64 -2.41 -8.07
C VAL A 109 -7.87 -3.30 -9.03
N LEU A 110 -6.64 -2.90 -9.41
CA LEU A 110 -5.79 -3.63 -10.34
C LEU A 110 -5.41 -5.03 -9.84
N TRP A 111 -5.26 -5.20 -8.51
CA TRP A 111 -4.99 -6.51 -7.90
C TRP A 111 -6.24 -7.38 -7.76
N GLY A 112 -7.42 -6.87 -8.14
CA GLY A 112 -8.68 -7.60 -8.11
C GLY A 112 -9.19 -7.87 -6.68
N VAL A 113 -8.78 -7.06 -5.68
CA VAL A 113 -9.29 -7.17 -4.32
C VAL A 113 -10.80 -6.92 -4.32
N PRO A 114 -11.63 -7.80 -3.71
CA PRO A 114 -13.09 -7.59 -3.64
C PRO A 114 -13.42 -6.36 -2.76
N LEU A 115 -13.56 -5.19 -3.36
CA LEU A 115 -13.72 -3.91 -2.64
C LEU A 115 -14.99 -3.85 -1.79
N SER A 116 -16.03 -4.66 -2.11
CA SER A 116 -17.22 -4.83 -1.27
C SER A 116 -16.92 -5.42 0.12
N SER A 117 -15.76 -6.09 0.28
CA SER A 117 -15.34 -6.72 1.54
C SER A 117 -14.65 -5.73 2.51
N VAL A 118 -14.67 -4.43 2.22
CA VAL A 118 -14.10 -3.42 3.11
C VAL A 118 -14.79 -3.43 4.47
N GLY A 119 -14.00 -3.55 5.55
CA GLY A 119 -14.46 -3.47 6.93
C GLY A 119 -14.44 -2.05 7.48
N GLY A 120 -13.54 -1.20 6.97
CA GLY A 120 -13.39 0.19 7.36
C GLY A 120 -12.04 0.78 6.99
N VAL A 121 -11.89 2.07 7.20
CA VAL A 121 -10.65 2.84 7.02
C VAL A 121 -10.21 3.41 8.35
N LEU A 122 -8.92 3.34 8.65
CA LEU A 122 -8.31 3.84 9.86
C LEU A 122 -7.30 4.92 9.47
N LEU A 123 -7.65 6.18 9.69
CA LEU A 123 -6.78 7.31 9.36
C LEU A 123 -5.81 7.55 10.50
N THR A 124 -4.50 7.53 10.18
CA THR A 124 -3.44 7.79 11.15
C THR A 124 -3.39 9.26 11.52
N HIS A 125 -3.49 10.13 10.53
CA HIS A 125 -3.60 11.59 10.64
C HIS A 125 -4.20 12.16 9.34
N PHE A 126 -4.21 13.50 9.15
CA PHE A 126 -4.98 14.11 8.06
C PHE A 126 -4.13 14.84 7.01
N HIS A 127 -2.87 14.47 6.83
CA HIS A 127 -2.10 14.93 5.66
C HIS A 127 -2.69 14.39 4.35
N SER A 128 -2.52 15.13 3.27
CA SER A 128 -3.12 14.83 1.98
C SER A 128 -2.65 13.49 1.38
N ASP A 129 -1.43 13.10 1.65
CA ASP A 129 -0.86 11.83 1.20
C ASP A 129 -1.34 10.60 1.99
N HIS A 130 -2.13 10.81 3.05
CA HIS A 130 -2.82 9.75 3.83
C HIS A 130 -4.33 9.70 3.58
N ILE A 131 -4.94 10.78 3.08
CA ILE A 131 -6.40 10.86 2.92
C ILE A 131 -6.85 11.16 1.48
N GLY A 132 -5.92 11.41 0.55
CA GLY A 132 -6.25 11.97 -0.76
C GLY A 132 -7.16 11.09 -1.62
N ASP A 133 -7.09 9.77 -1.49
CA ASP A 133 -7.95 8.81 -2.20
C ASP A 133 -9.20 8.38 -1.41
N LEU A 134 -9.49 9.00 -0.27
CA LEU A 134 -10.63 8.59 0.57
C LEU A 134 -11.98 8.68 -0.18
N GLY A 135 -12.14 9.70 -1.02
CA GLY A 135 -13.32 9.84 -1.86
C GLY A 135 -13.40 8.76 -2.95
N GLU A 136 -12.29 8.46 -3.60
CA GLU A 136 -12.17 7.40 -4.60
C GLU A 136 -12.40 6.03 -3.97
N LEU A 137 -11.84 5.75 -2.81
CA LEU A 137 -12.10 4.53 -2.06
C LEU A 137 -13.59 4.35 -1.76
N ASN A 138 -14.24 5.43 -1.31
CA ASN A 138 -15.69 5.40 -1.07
C ASN A 138 -16.46 5.04 -2.34
N LEU A 139 -16.12 5.67 -3.47
CA LEU A 139 -16.73 5.41 -4.77
C LEU A 139 -16.52 3.96 -5.21
N GLN A 140 -15.28 3.50 -5.22
CA GLN A 140 -14.94 2.17 -5.75
C GLN A 140 -15.51 1.04 -4.87
N THR A 141 -15.54 1.19 -3.55
CA THR A 141 -16.16 0.21 -2.66
C THR A 141 -17.68 0.20 -2.79
N TRP A 142 -18.32 1.35 -3.01
CA TRP A 142 -19.75 1.46 -3.28
C TRP A 142 -20.13 0.85 -4.62
N ALA A 143 -19.42 1.20 -5.70
CA ALA A 143 -19.61 0.60 -7.03
C ALA A 143 -19.33 -0.91 -7.03
N GLY A 144 -18.40 -1.38 -6.18
CA GLY A 144 -18.12 -2.79 -5.93
C GLY A 144 -19.19 -3.53 -5.16
N GLY A 145 -20.27 -2.86 -4.73
CA GLY A 145 -21.42 -3.47 -4.08
C GLY A 145 -21.34 -3.54 -2.55
N ARG A 146 -20.65 -2.59 -1.91
CA ARG A 146 -20.66 -2.47 -0.44
C ARG A 146 -22.08 -2.32 0.10
N GLN A 147 -22.41 -3.10 1.15
CA GLN A 147 -23.77 -3.24 1.66
C GLN A 147 -24.13 -2.26 2.80
N ALA A 148 -23.18 -1.46 3.27
CA ALA A 148 -23.37 -0.48 4.36
C ALA A 148 -22.57 0.80 4.09
N PRO A 149 -22.84 1.92 4.75
CA PRO A 149 -21.96 3.09 4.77
C PRO A 149 -20.51 2.71 5.12
N LEU A 150 -19.54 3.43 4.55
CA LEU A 150 -18.12 3.17 4.82
C LEU A 150 -17.73 3.73 6.18
N ALA A 151 -17.34 2.88 7.12
CA ALA A 151 -16.82 3.31 8.41
C ALA A 151 -15.42 3.91 8.25
N VAL A 152 -15.20 5.13 8.77
CA VAL A 152 -13.91 5.83 8.77
C VAL A 152 -13.55 6.19 10.20
N TYR A 153 -12.53 5.53 10.72
CA TYR A 153 -11.99 5.74 12.06
C TYR A 153 -10.82 6.72 12.00
N GLY A 154 -10.69 7.57 13.02
CA GLY A 154 -9.58 8.50 13.12
C GLY A 154 -9.67 9.32 14.39
N GLY A 155 -8.64 10.12 14.67
CA GLY A 155 -8.64 11.01 15.81
C GLY A 155 -9.64 12.18 15.68
N PRO A 156 -9.73 13.05 16.70
CA PRO A 156 -10.54 14.25 16.65
C PRO A 156 -10.33 15.06 15.37
N GLY A 157 -11.40 15.38 14.64
CA GLY A 157 -11.38 16.02 13.33
C GLY A 157 -11.72 15.09 12.16
N VAL A 158 -11.80 13.78 12.38
CA VAL A 158 -12.22 12.81 11.36
C VAL A 158 -13.61 13.12 10.82
N GLU A 159 -14.51 13.65 11.66
CA GLU A 159 -15.85 14.06 11.25
C GLU A 159 -15.81 15.16 10.18
N ARG A 160 -14.89 16.11 10.31
CA ARG A 160 -14.72 17.19 9.34
C ARG A 160 -14.17 16.67 8.02
N VAL A 161 -13.21 15.73 8.06
CA VAL A 161 -12.63 15.09 6.87
C VAL A 161 -13.73 14.33 6.12
N VAL A 162 -14.44 13.46 6.81
CA VAL A 162 -15.54 12.66 6.26
C VAL A 162 -16.66 13.53 5.68
N ALA A 163 -17.07 14.57 6.39
CA ALA A 163 -18.10 15.50 5.90
C ALA A 163 -17.63 16.22 4.61
N GLY A 164 -16.37 16.64 4.57
CA GLY A 164 -15.80 17.31 3.40
C GLY A 164 -15.79 16.41 2.16
N PHE A 165 -15.34 15.17 2.26
CA PHE A 165 -15.36 14.23 1.15
C PHE A 165 -16.77 13.82 0.74
N ASN A 166 -17.69 13.57 1.69
CA ASN A 166 -19.09 13.30 1.39
C ASN A 166 -19.74 14.47 0.63
N ASP A 167 -19.43 15.70 0.99
CA ASP A 167 -19.96 16.88 0.30
C ASP A 167 -19.35 17.07 -1.10
N ALA A 168 -18.05 16.91 -1.24
CA ALA A 168 -17.34 17.04 -2.52
C ALA A 168 -17.86 16.04 -3.58
N TYR A 169 -18.20 14.81 -3.18
CA TYR A 169 -18.68 13.75 -4.09
C TYR A 169 -20.20 13.65 -4.19
N ARG A 170 -20.95 14.53 -3.52
CA ARG A 170 -22.43 14.47 -3.48
C ARG A 170 -23.08 14.52 -4.86
N LEU A 171 -22.56 15.36 -5.76
CA LEU A 171 -23.09 15.48 -7.13
C LEU A 171 -22.84 14.20 -7.92
N ASP A 172 -21.63 13.65 -7.86
CA ASP A 172 -21.27 12.41 -8.54
C ASP A 172 -22.12 11.24 -8.06
N GLN A 173 -22.33 11.14 -6.74
CA GLN A 173 -23.24 10.15 -6.17
C GLN A 173 -24.65 10.26 -6.77
N GLY A 174 -25.22 11.48 -6.81
CA GLY A 174 -26.54 11.72 -7.37
C GLY A 174 -26.62 11.27 -8.83
N TYR A 175 -25.66 11.69 -9.66
CA TYR A 175 -25.61 11.32 -11.08
C TYR A 175 -25.57 9.80 -11.30
N ARG A 176 -24.78 9.08 -10.47
CA ARG A 176 -24.68 7.62 -10.59
C ARG A 176 -25.94 6.91 -10.15
N THR A 177 -26.53 7.31 -9.02
CA THR A 177 -27.82 6.74 -8.56
C THR A 177 -28.94 7.02 -9.57
N ASP A 178 -29.04 8.24 -10.08
CA ASP A 178 -30.05 8.62 -11.08
C ASP A 178 -29.90 7.85 -12.39
N HIS A 179 -28.65 7.56 -12.82
CA HIS A 179 -28.37 6.86 -14.06
C HIS A 179 -28.50 5.35 -13.94
N HIS A 180 -27.98 4.74 -12.85
CA HIS A 180 -27.92 3.29 -12.70
C HIS A 180 -29.07 2.71 -11.84
N GLY A 181 -29.79 3.55 -11.09
CA GLY A 181 -30.87 3.18 -10.17
C GLY A 181 -30.39 2.74 -8.80
N GLU A 182 -31.30 2.82 -7.84
CA GLU A 182 -31.07 2.46 -6.42
C GLU A 182 -30.72 0.97 -6.20
N ASP A 183 -31.11 0.07 -7.13
CA ASP A 183 -30.77 -1.35 -7.04
C ASP A 183 -29.28 -1.62 -7.33
N VAL A 184 -28.64 -0.77 -8.13
CA VAL A 184 -27.22 -0.92 -8.54
C VAL A 184 -26.32 0.00 -7.73
N MET A 185 -26.76 1.27 -7.54
CA MET A 185 -26.01 2.30 -6.83
C MET A 185 -26.86 2.89 -5.70
N PRO A 186 -27.09 2.13 -4.62
CA PRO A 186 -28.01 2.52 -3.54
C PRO A 186 -27.49 3.71 -2.73
N SER A 187 -28.24 4.81 -2.75
CA SER A 187 -27.88 6.05 -2.05
C SER A 187 -27.70 5.88 -0.54
N LYS A 188 -28.40 4.92 0.08
CA LYS A 188 -28.29 4.61 1.52
C LYS A 188 -26.93 4.06 1.95
N THR A 189 -26.19 3.38 1.08
CA THR A 189 -24.89 2.79 1.38
C THR A 189 -23.71 3.69 0.95
N TRP A 190 -24.01 4.75 0.19
CA TRP A 190 -22.99 5.68 -0.28
C TRP A 190 -22.20 6.39 0.83
N PRO A 191 -22.82 6.94 1.89
CA PRO A 191 -22.09 7.82 2.79
C PRO A 191 -20.92 7.14 3.48
N MET A 192 -19.87 7.89 3.71
CA MET A 192 -18.91 7.59 4.77
C MET A 192 -19.48 8.03 6.11
N VAL A 193 -19.19 7.27 7.17
CA VAL A 193 -19.56 7.56 8.55
C VAL A 193 -18.30 7.67 9.38
N ALA A 194 -18.12 8.82 10.02
CA ALA A 194 -16.99 9.08 10.91
C ALA A 194 -17.18 8.37 12.26
N HIS A 195 -16.10 7.73 12.71
CA HIS A 195 -15.98 7.10 14.01
C HIS A 195 -14.76 7.68 14.74
N PRO A 196 -14.93 8.76 15.51
CA PRO A 196 -13.84 9.32 16.31
C PRO A 196 -13.30 8.28 17.29
N VAL A 197 -11.97 8.09 17.27
CA VAL A 197 -11.28 7.17 18.16
C VAL A 197 -10.97 7.87 19.48
N GLU A 198 -11.53 7.37 20.56
CA GLU A 198 -11.23 7.84 21.90
C GLU A 198 -10.03 7.08 22.49
N LEU A 199 -9.09 7.81 23.07
CA LEU A 199 -7.92 7.23 23.74
C LEU A 199 -8.13 7.18 25.25
N ASP A 200 -7.64 6.12 25.87
CA ASP A 200 -7.77 5.87 27.30
C ASP A 200 -6.98 6.91 28.14
N GLY A 201 -7.67 7.54 29.09
CA GLY A 201 -7.07 8.47 30.03
C GLY A 201 -6.73 9.86 29.46
N PRO A 202 -6.22 10.75 30.29
CA PRO A 202 -5.88 12.11 29.89
C PRO A 202 -4.63 12.16 29.02
N PRO A 203 -4.49 13.21 28.16
CA PRO A 203 -3.25 13.43 27.41
C PRO A 203 -2.03 13.48 28.32
N THR A 204 -0.95 12.83 27.90
CA THR A 204 0.34 12.82 28.61
C THR A 204 1.46 13.36 27.71
N PRO A 205 2.52 13.94 28.27
CA PRO A 205 3.70 14.34 27.50
C PRO A 205 4.35 13.16 26.74
N ALA A 206 4.22 11.94 27.27
CA ALA A 206 4.74 10.73 26.67
C ALA A 206 3.97 10.28 25.43
N ARG A 207 2.74 10.82 25.20
CA ARG A 207 1.89 10.43 24.06
C ARG A 207 1.83 8.90 23.87
N ASN A 208 1.46 8.19 24.93
CA ASN A 208 1.51 6.71 24.97
C ASN A 208 0.13 6.09 25.29
N ARG A 209 -0.94 6.84 25.04
CA ARG A 209 -2.31 6.36 25.24
C ARG A 209 -2.67 5.39 24.13
N THR A 210 -3.57 4.48 24.45
CA THR A 210 -4.21 3.58 23.49
C THR A 210 -5.71 3.72 23.55
N GLY A 211 -6.41 3.27 22.52
CA GLY A 211 -7.87 3.25 22.49
C GLY A 211 -8.37 2.09 21.64
N LEU A 212 -9.45 1.45 22.07
CA LEU A 212 -10.08 0.39 21.30
C LEU A 212 -10.81 1.01 20.10
N VAL A 213 -10.53 0.51 18.91
CA VAL A 213 -11.19 0.91 17.66
C VAL A 213 -12.28 -0.10 17.27
N PHE A 214 -11.95 -1.37 17.32
CA PHE A 214 -12.82 -2.46 16.89
C PHE A 214 -12.47 -3.75 17.64
N ASP A 215 -13.50 -4.54 18.01
CA ASP A 215 -13.32 -5.87 18.58
C ASP A 215 -14.57 -6.72 18.30
N ASP A 216 -14.43 -7.81 17.57
CA ASP A 216 -15.50 -8.79 17.31
C ASP A 216 -15.22 -10.15 17.97
N GLY A 217 -14.21 -10.19 18.84
CA GLY A 217 -13.74 -11.40 19.53
C GLY A 217 -12.68 -12.18 18.75
N ALA A 218 -12.60 -12.05 17.43
CA ALA A 218 -11.56 -12.67 16.60
C ALA A 218 -10.49 -11.65 16.19
N LEU A 219 -10.91 -10.49 15.70
CA LEU A 219 -10.07 -9.37 15.35
C LEU A 219 -10.24 -8.26 16.39
N ARG A 220 -9.11 -7.80 16.93
CA ARG A 220 -9.04 -6.59 17.75
C ARG A 220 -8.15 -5.55 17.07
N ILE A 221 -8.64 -4.32 16.96
CA ILE A 221 -7.89 -3.18 16.43
C ILE A 221 -7.77 -2.14 17.54
N THR A 222 -6.53 -1.74 17.84
CA THR A 222 -6.19 -0.76 18.88
C THR A 222 -5.44 0.41 18.25
N ALA A 223 -5.91 1.63 18.47
CA ALA A 223 -5.17 2.85 18.16
C ALA A 223 -4.11 3.10 19.23
N ILE A 224 -2.95 3.56 18.81
CA ILE A 224 -1.80 3.91 19.65
C ILE A 224 -1.43 5.34 19.34
N GLU A 225 -1.45 6.22 20.35
CA GLU A 225 -1.01 7.60 20.20
C GLU A 225 0.49 7.64 19.90
N VAL A 226 0.90 8.38 18.85
CA VAL A 226 2.30 8.60 18.50
C VAL A 226 2.63 10.08 18.42
N ASN A 227 3.91 10.41 18.44
CA ASN A 227 4.38 11.79 18.34
C ASN A 227 4.74 12.18 16.92
N HIS A 228 3.90 12.95 16.26
CA HIS A 228 4.18 13.57 14.96
C HIS A 228 4.10 15.10 15.02
N ALA A 229 4.37 15.69 16.19
CA ALA A 229 4.23 17.12 16.39
C ALA A 229 5.01 17.97 15.35
N PRO A 230 4.41 19.04 14.79
CA PRO A 230 3.22 19.74 15.29
C PRO A 230 1.87 19.12 14.89
N ILE A 231 1.87 18.08 14.06
CA ILE A 231 0.64 17.40 13.59
C ILE A 231 0.02 16.60 14.74
N ALA A 232 -1.27 16.80 14.99
CA ALA A 232 -2.06 16.08 15.98
C ALA A 232 -3.54 16.12 15.59
N PRO A 233 -4.30 15.02 15.74
CA PRO A 233 -3.86 13.72 16.28
C PRO A 233 -2.94 12.95 15.32
N ALA A 234 -2.13 12.03 15.85
CA ALA A 234 -1.36 11.08 15.08
C ALA A 234 -1.38 9.71 15.77
N TYR A 235 -1.71 8.66 15.02
CA TYR A 235 -1.92 7.31 15.53
C TYR A 235 -1.13 6.28 14.73
N ALA A 236 -0.70 5.22 15.43
CA ALA A 236 -0.42 3.92 14.87
C ALA A 236 -1.60 2.98 15.18
N TYR A 237 -1.72 1.88 14.45
CA TYR A 237 -2.76 0.89 14.68
C TYR A 237 -2.15 -0.50 14.87
N ARG A 238 -2.61 -1.21 15.92
CA ARG A 238 -2.28 -2.60 16.17
C ARG A 238 -3.48 -3.48 15.83
N PHE A 239 -3.23 -4.52 15.06
CA PHE A 239 -4.18 -5.56 14.71
C PHE A 239 -3.75 -6.85 15.41
N ASP A 240 -4.64 -7.41 16.22
CA ASP A 240 -4.47 -8.73 16.84
C ASP A 240 -5.57 -9.66 16.30
N TYR A 241 -5.18 -10.76 15.66
CA TYR A 241 -6.08 -11.69 15.01
C TYR A 241 -5.67 -13.14 15.25
N LYS A 242 -6.47 -13.89 16.00
CA LYS A 242 -6.28 -15.32 16.28
C LYS A 242 -4.83 -15.68 16.65
N GLY A 243 -4.20 -14.87 17.52
CA GLY A 243 -2.84 -15.06 18.00
C GLY A 243 -1.72 -14.55 17.09
N ARG A 244 -2.05 -13.87 15.99
CA ARG A 244 -1.11 -13.15 15.13
C ARG A 244 -1.30 -11.63 15.32
N SER A 245 -0.23 -10.86 15.10
CA SER A 245 -0.32 -9.42 15.29
C SER A 245 0.55 -8.62 14.35
N ALA A 246 0.02 -7.48 13.91
CA ALA A 246 0.73 -6.49 13.11
C ALA A 246 0.52 -5.08 13.69
N VAL A 247 1.55 -4.26 13.65
CA VAL A 247 1.48 -2.83 13.99
C VAL A 247 1.85 -2.04 12.76
N ILE A 248 1.00 -1.09 12.39
CA ILE A 248 1.23 -0.16 11.29
C ILE A 248 1.33 1.25 11.90
N THR A 249 2.43 1.92 11.66
CA THR A 249 2.58 3.30 12.08
C THR A 249 1.95 4.23 11.03
N GLY A 250 1.47 5.40 11.43
CA GLY A 250 1.47 6.55 10.53
C GLY A 250 2.82 7.22 10.61
N ASP A 251 2.84 8.52 10.32
CA ASP A 251 4.01 9.34 10.46
C ASP A 251 4.31 9.62 11.94
N LEU A 252 5.58 9.61 12.31
CA LEU A 252 5.99 9.84 13.69
C LEU A 252 7.46 10.31 13.77
N LYS A 253 7.76 11.04 14.82
CA LYS A 253 9.15 11.23 15.30
C LYS A 253 9.61 9.97 16.03
N TYR A 254 10.91 9.92 16.37
CA TYR A 254 11.40 8.91 17.31
C TYR A 254 10.53 8.86 18.57
N HIS A 255 9.84 7.74 18.77
CA HIS A 255 8.83 7.57 19.79
C HIS A 255 8.99 6.25 20.57
N PRO A 256 9.93 6.17 21.52
CA PRO A 256 10.20 4.96 22.31
C PRO A 256 8.97 4.31 22.96
N PRO A 257 7.92 5.06 23.42
CA PRO A 257 6.72 4.44 23.99
C PRO A 257 6.00 3.46 23.02
N LEU A 258 6.16 3.62 21.70
CA LEU A 258 5.63 2.69 20.70
C LEU A 258 6.11 1.26 20.90
N ALA A 259 7.36 1.06 21.39
CA ALA A 259 7.91 -0.26 21.66
C ALA A 259 7.06 -1.06 22.66
N LYS A 260 6.47 -0.39 23.66
CA LYS A 260 5.57 -1.05 24.63
C LYS A 260 4.26 -1.52 23.97
N ALA A 261 3.67 -0.69 23.12
CA ALA A 261 2.42 -1.00 22.44
C ALA A 261 2.60 -2.05 21.32
N ALA A 262 3.76 -2.02 20.65
CA ALA A 262 4.15 -2.99 19.63
C ALA A 262 4.77 -4.28 20.19
N LYS A 263 4.86 -4.42 21.53
CA LYS A 263 5.56 -5.56 22.16
C LYS A 263 5.08 -6.90 21.64
N GLY A 264 6.04 -7.69 21.15
CA GLY A 264 5.83 -9.05 20.68
C GLY A 264 5.00 -9.16 19.39
N ALA A 265 4.79 -8.07 18.67
CA ALA A 265 4.12 -8.12 17.36
C ALA A 265 4.94 -8.98 16.38
N ASP A 266 4.22 -9.69 15.50
CA ASP A 266 4.86 -10.45 14.43
C ASP A 266 5.46 -9.48 13.40
N LEU A 267 4.72 -8.42 13.06
CA LEU A 267 5.06 -7.46 12.03
C LEU A 267 4.99 -6.02 12.58
N LEU A 268 5.99 -5.21 12.28
CA LEU A 268 5.95 -3.75 12.39
C LEU A 268 6.14 -3.16 10.99
N VAL A 269 5.12 -2.47 10.48
CA VAL A 269 5.16 -1.70 9.24
C VAL A 269 5.29 -0.24 9.62
N SER A 270 6.42 0.39 9.29
CA SER A 270 6.74 1.75 9.76
C SER A 270 7.23 2.63 8.63
N GLU A 271 6.84 3.90 8.70
CA GLU A 271 7.47 4.94 7.91
C GLU A 271 8.96 5.05 8.19
N ALA A 272 9.71 5.66 7.29
CA ALA A 272 11.06 6.12 7.58
C ALA A 272 11.53 7.23 6.63
N ILE A 273 12.34 8.15 7.19
CA ILE A 273 13.04 9.20 6.45
C ILE A 273 14.55 8.94 6.40
N ALA A 274 15.11 8.87 5.19
CA ALA A 274 16.56 8.85 4.99
C ALA A 274 17.13 10.27 4.95
N THR A 275 17.47 10.82 6.11
CA THR A 275 17.89 12.23 6.26
C THR A 275 19.10 12.61 5.41
N SER A 276 20.03 11.68 5.16
CA SER A 276 21.16 11.91 4.25
C SER A 276 20.70 12.19 2.81
N MET A 277 19.65 11.50 2.35
CA MET A 277 19.09 11.67 1.02
C MET A 277 18.26 12.96 0.91
N THR A 278 17.44 13.29 1.92
CA THR A 278 16.66 14.53 1.94
C THR A 278 17.57 15.76 1.99
N ARG A 279 18.65 15.73 2.76
CA ARG A 279 19.67 16.80 2.78
C ARG A 279 20.34 16.99 1.44
N ALA A 280 20.70 15.92 0.74
CA ALA A 280 21.25 16.00 -0.60
C ALA A 280 20.26 16.63 -1.59
N LEU A 281 18.98 16.23 -1.54
CA LEU A 281 17.91 16.83 -2.34
C LEU A 281 17.68 18.31 -2.01
N GLY A 282 17.70 18.68 -0.72
CA GLY A 282 17.59 20.06 -0.27
C GLY A 282 18.75 20.94 -0.75
N SER A 283 19.98 20.41 -0.71
CA SER A 283 21.17 21.10 -1.22
C SER A 283 21.07 21.34 -2.73
N ALA A 284 20.73 20.32 -3.50
CA ALA A 284 20.52 20.43 -4.94
C ALA A 284 19.39 21.41 -5.31
N ALA A 285 18.28 21.42 -4.55
CA ALA A 285 17.19 22.36 -4.73
C ALA A 285 17.67 23.81 -4.49
N ARG A 286 18.49 24.04 -3.47
CA ARG A 286 19.05 25.37 -3.17
C ARG A 286 19.99 25.86 -4.26
N GLU A 287 20.87 25.01 -4.76
CA GLU A 287 21.77 25.31 -5.88
C GLU A 287 20.97 25.63 -7.16
N ALA A 288 19.81 24.99 -7.37
CA ALA A 288 18.90 25.28 -8.45
C ALA A 288 17.99 26.52 -8.21
N GLY A 289 18.18 27.27 -7.13
CA GLY A 289 17.38 28.44 -6.77
C GLY A 289 15.99 28.12 -6.23
N ARG A 290 15.66 26.86 -5.95
CA ARG A 290 14.36 26.40 -5.41
C ARG A 290 14.38 26.42 -3.86
N ASN A 291 14.48 27.63 -3.30
CA ASN A 291 14.68 27.82 -1.88
C ASN A 291 13.54 27.26 -1.01
N GLN A 292 12.28 27.37 -1.46
CA GLN A 292 11.14 26.81 -0.75
C GLN A 292 11.24 25.29 -0.65
N THR A 293 11.56 24.60 -1.75
CA THR A 293 11.79 23.15 -1.74
C THR A 293 12.94 22.78 -0.82
N ALA A 294 14.04 23.54 -0.83
CA ALA A 294 15.18 23.29 0.05
C ALA A 294 14.81 23.43 1.53
N THR A 295 13.98 24.43 1.87
CA THR A 295 13.47 24.60 3.25
C THR A 295 12.58 23.42 3.64
N ILE A 296 11.63 23.01 2.79
CA ILE A 296 10.75 21.85 3.07
C ILE A 296 11.58 20.59 3.30
N MET A 297 12.61 20.33 2.46
CA MET A 297 13.48 19.15 2.62
C MET A 297 14.25 19.13 3.94
N HIS A 298 14.49 20.28 4.53
CA HIS A 298 15.10 20.40 5.84
C HIS A 298 14.05 20.21 6.96
N ASP A 299 12.91 20.88 6.85
CA ASP A 299 11.89 20.92 7.90
C ASP A 299 11.23 19.54 8.13
N ILE A 300 11.10 18.72 7.06
CA ILE A 300 10.52 17.36 7.19
C ILE A 300 11.36 16.41 8.06
N GLU A 301 12.64 16.70 8.27
CA GLU A 301 13.49 15.89 9.18
C GLU A 301 13.04 15.97 10.63
N ASP A 302 12.35 17.07 11.01
CA ASP A 302 11.98 17.34 12.41
C ASP A 302 10.75 16.56 12.89
N TYR A 303 10.00 15.92 11.98
CA TYR A 303 8.75 15.23 12.37
C TYR A 303 8.57 13.82 11.76
N HIS A 304 9.63 13.27 11.20
CA HIS A 304 9.72 11.86 10.75
C HIS A 304 10.82 11.10 11.50
N ILE A 305 10.80 9.78 11.41
CA ILE A 305 11.72 8.85 12.09
C ILE A 305 12.71 8.26 11.10
N THR A 306 13.98 8.09 11.53
CA THR A 306 15.01 7.45 10.69
C THR A 306 14.91 5.93 10.68
N PRO A 307 15.44 5.24 9.64
CA PRO A 307 15.43 3.78 9.60
C PRO A 307 16.11 3.12 10.81
N GLU A 308 17.20 3.69 11.33
CA GLU A 308 17.93 3.16 12.50
C GLU A 308 17.11 3.33 13.80
N GLU A 309 16.39 4.44 13.93
CA GLU A 309 15.50 4.68 15.07
C GLU A 309 14.32 3.71 15.08
N VAL A 310 13.72 3.44 13.91
CA VAL A 310 12.69 2.41 13.77
C VAL A 310 13.24 1.03 14.13
N ALA A 311 14.45 0.69 13.66
CA ALA A 311 15.13 -0.57 14.00
C ALA A 311 15.32 -0.71 15.52
N THR A 312 15.64 0.38 16.22
CA THR A 312 15.75 0.41 17.69
C THR A 312 14.40 0.11 18.35
N ILE A 313 13.31 0.78 17.93
CA ILE A 313 11.95 0.51 18.44
C ILE A 313 11.54 -0.94 18.19
N ALA A 314 11.81 -1.47 17.00
CA ALA A 314 11.49 -2.85 16.64
C ALA A 314 12.26 -3.89 17.49
N ASN A 315 13.52 -3.58 17.86
CA ASN A 315 14.30 -4.41 18.79
C ASN A 315 13.71 -4.40 20.20
N ASP A 316 13.40 -3.21 20.74
CA ASP A 316 12.87 -3.02 22.09
C ASP A 316 11.47 -3.65 22.23
N ALA A 317 10.69 -3.63 21.14
CA ALA A 317 9.41 -4.31 21.04
C ALA A 317 9.51 -5.83 20.82
N ASN A 318 10.69 -6.36 20.50
CA ASN A 318 10.89 -7.76 20.10
C ASN A 318 10.01 -8.18 18.93
N VAL A 319 9.93 -7.32 17.90
CA VAL A 319 9.19 -7.58 16.66
C VAL A 319 9.94 -8.59 15.81
N LYS A 320 9.24 -9.53 15.16
CA LYS A 320 9.87 -10.56 14.33
C LYS A 320 10.35 -10.00 13.00
N LEU A 321 9.49 -9.30 12.26
CA LEU A 321 9.82 -8.69 10.97
C LEU A 321 9.51 -7.17 11.00
N LEU A 322 10.50 -6.36 10.65
CA LEU A 322 10.35 -4.93 10.40
C LEU A 322 10.19 -4.67 8.90
N VAL A 323 9.16 -3.90 8.53
CA VAL A 323 8.90 -3.50 7.15
C VAL A 323 8.88 -1.99 7.07
N TYR A 324 9.72 -1.43 6.22
CA TYR A 324 9.69 0.01 5.92
C TYR A 324 8.73 0.28 4.78
N TYR A 325 7.81 1.22 4.99
CA TYR A 325 6.90 1.78 3.99
C TYR A 325 6.87 3.31 4.14
N HIS A 326 6.02 4.05 3.45
CA HIS A 326 5.98 5.52 3.49
C HIS A 326 7.41 6.10 3.44
N LEU A 327 8.10 5.74 2.36
CA LEU A 327 9.55 5.92 2.21
C LEU A 327 9.87 7.35 1.79
N LEU A 328 10.70 8.04 2.55
CA LEU A 328 11.00 9.45 2.34
C LEU A 328 12.53 9.70 2.23
N PRO A 329 13.06 9.99 1.03
CA PRO A 329 12.44 9.82 -0.28
C PRO A 329 12.31 8.34 -0.66
N ALA A 330 11.34 8.01 -1.55
CA ALA A 330 11.17 6.66 -2.04
C ALA A 330 12.42 6.17 -2.79
N PRO A 331 13.03 5.03 -2.37
CA PRO A 331 14.27 4.55 -2.97
C PRO A 331 13.99 3.62 -4.15
N ASP A 332 14.07 4.13 -5.38
CA ASP A 332 13.93 3.34 -6.58
C ASP A 332 15.27 2.73 -7.02
N GLY A 333 15.24 1.41 -7.27
CA GLY A 333 16.41 0.64 -7.67
C GLY A 333 17.40 0.30 -6.55
N PHE A 334 18.32 -0.60 -6.85
CA PHE A 334 19.21 -1.21 -5.86
C PHE A 334 20.08 -0.21 -5.09
N LEU A 335 20.66 0.77 -5.79
CA LEU A 335 21.58 1.74 -5.16
C LEU A 335 20.85 2.64 -4.16
N MET A 336 19.67 3.15 -4.56
CA MET A 336 18.88 4.04 -3.68
C MET A 336 18.37 3.29 -2.45
N ARG A 337 17.93 2.02 -2.59
CA ARG A 337 17.55 1.17 -1.45
C ARG A 337 18.71 0.97 -0.48
N ARG A 338 19.92 0.76 -0.98
CA ARG A 338 21.11 0.60 -0.15
C ARG A 338 21.48 1.88 0.60
N LEU A 339 21.31 3.04 -0.04
CA LEU A 339 21.53 4.35 0.61
C LEU A 339 20.45 4.63 1.66
N PHE A 340 19.20 4.32 1.36
CA PHE A 340 18.07 4.49 2.28
C PHE A 340 18.24 3.66 3.56
N ALA A 341 18.70 2.42 3.42
CA ALA A 341 18.86 1.48 4.53
C ALA A 341 20.26 1.50 5.17
N GLN A 342 21.06 2.52 4.90
CA GLN A 342 22.39 2.62 5.50
C GLN A 342 22.29 2.65 7.02
N GLY A 343 23.05 1.79 7.72
CA GLY A 343 23.05 1.69 9.18
C GLY A 343 21.98 0.75 9.76
N VAL A 344 21.00 0.29 8.96
CA VAL A 344 19.94 -0.59 9.46
C VAL A 344 20.47 -1.95 9.87
N ASP A 345 21.39 -2.56 9.10
CA ASP A 345 21.96 -3.87 9.43
C ASP A 345 22.72 -3.87 10.77
N GLU A 346 23.34 -2.75 11.11
CA GLU A 346 24.04 -2.57 12.39
C GLU A 346 23.06 -2.29 13.53
N ALA A 347 21.95 -1.59 13.26
CA ALA A 347 20.97 -1.19 14.27
C ALA A 347 19.97 -2.32 14.57
N ARG A 348 19.52 -3.07 13.56
CA ARG A 348 18.47 -4.11 13.68
C ARG A 348 19.05 -5.47 14.06
N ARG A 349 18.48 -6.11 15.10
CA ARG A 349 18.87 -7.46 15.57
C ARG A 349 18.06 -8.59 14.94
N GLY A 350 17.06 -8.29 14.14
CA GLY A 350 16.16 -9.28 13.50
C GLY A 350 15.95 -8.94 12.04
N ASP A 351 15.03 -9.65 11.40
CA ASP A 351 14.73 -9.47 9.98
C ASP A 351 14.07 -8.11 9.68
N TRP A 352 14.41 -7.56 8.51
CA TRP A 352 13.82 -6.34 8.00
C TRP A 352 13.75 -6.32 6.48
N THR A 353 12.88 -5.49 5.91
CA THR A 353 12.75 -5.29 4.47
C THR A 353 12.17 -3.91 4.14
N ILE A 354 12.40 -3.46 2.91
CA ILE A 354 11.74 -2.28 2.32
C ILE A 354 10.60 -2.77 1.43
N ALA A 355 9.38 -2.32 1.71
CA ALA A 355 8.22 -2.68 0.92
C ALA A 355 8.18 -1.97 -0.45
N ASP A 356 7.57 -2.63 -1.40
CA ASP A 356 7.02 -2.06 -2.64
C ASP A 356 5.50 -2.12 -2.60
N ASP A 357 4.85 -1.36 -3.46
CA ASP A 357 3.42 -1.52 -3.70
C ASP A 357 3.15 -2.95 -4.15
N GLY A 358 2.18 -3.62 -3.53
CA GLY A 358 1.88 -5.04 -3.73
C GLY A 358 2.65 -6.00 -2.82
N SER A 359 3.61 -5.54 -2.00
CA SER A 359 4.25 -6.41 -1.00
C SER A 359 3.22 -7.00 -0.05
N LEU A 360 3.19 -8.32 0.10
CA LEU A 360 2.24 -9.06 0.93
C LEU A 360 2.98 -9.87 1.99
N TYR A 361 2.54 -9.73 3.22
CA TYR A 361 3.02 -10.46 4.39
C TYR A 361 1.88 -11.31 4.95
N THR A 362 2.03 -12.63 4.87
CA THR A 362 1.03 -13.58 5.37
C THR A 362 1.51 -14.22 6.67
N LEU A 363 0.70 -14.11 7.70
CA LEU A 363 0.96 -14.62 9.04
C LEU A 363 -0.05 -15.75 9.35
N PRO A 364 0.27 -17.02 8.99
CA PRO A 364 -0.66 -18.14 9.16
C PRO A 364 -1.05 -18.35 10.63
N ILE A 365 -2.33 -18.64 10.88
CA ILE A 365 -2.84 -18.95 12.23
C ILE A 365 -2.22 -20.26 12.73
N GLY A 366 -1.87 -20.30 14.01
CA GLY A 366 -1.24 -21.48 14.63
C GLY A 366 0.24 -21.68 14.26
N SER A 367 0.83 -20.81 13.45
CA SER A 367 2.24 -20.81 13.07
C SER A 367 2.97 -19.59 13.65
N LYS A 368 4.31 -19.62 13.64
CA LYS A 368 5.17 -18.45 13.91
C LYS A 368 5.80 -17.88 12.64
N GLU A 369 5.56 -18.52 11.51
CA GLU A 369 6.11 -18.12 10.23
C GLU A 369 5.50 -16.79 9.73
N ILE A 370 6.28 -16.09 8.94
CA ILE A 370 5.85 -14.92 8.16
C ILE A 370 6.25 -15.23 6.72
N LEU A 371 5.26 -15.40 5.86
CA LEU A 371 5.48 -15.64 4.45
C LEU A 371 5.44 -14.31 3.72
N THR A 372 6.40 -14.10 2.82
CA THR A 372 6.49 -12.89 2.01
C THR A 372 6.13 -13.21 0.56
N GLY A 373 5.38 -12.33 -0.07
CA GLY A 373 4.92 -12.49 -1.44
C GLY A 373 4.40 -11.18 -2.03
N ARG A 374 3.54 -11.32 -3.03
CA ARG A 374 2.84 -10.19 -3.66
C ARG A 374 1.34 -10.46 -3.73
N VAL A 375 0.54 -9.38 -3.70
CA VAL A 375 -0.93 -9.48 -3.83
C VAL A 375 -1.34 -9.85 -5.26
N ASP A 376 -0.56 -9.43 -6.23
CA ASP A 376 -0.79 -9.57 -7.69
C ASP A 376 -0.05 -10.77 -8.31
N GLY A 377 0.58 -11.60 -7.49
CA GLY A 377 1.46 -12.70 -7.90
C GLY A 377 0.83 -14.07 -7.88
#